data_54f0e42d85af963d0104abe0e4014dd6
#
_entry.id   54f0e42d85af963d0104abe0e4014dd6
#
_cell.length_a   1.000
_cell.length_b   1.000
_cell.length_c   1.000
_cell.angle_alpha   90.00
_cell.angle_beta   90.00
_cell.angle_gamma   90.00
#
_symmetry.space_group_name_H-M   'P 1'
#
loop_
_entity.id
_entity.type
_entity.pdbx_description
1 polymer ?
#
loop_
_entity_poly.entity_id
_entity_poly.type
_entity_poly.pdbx_seq_one_letter_code
_entity_poly.pdbx_strand_id
1 'polypeptide(L)'
;MRAVDTNILARFYLRDDAAQGRIAAAVLAAGDVFVPKTVILELEWVLRYVADQPEGKVIECLEHLIALPGITVEDRDEIEAALSHCRKGIDFADALHLAASKACSELLTFDDRGYARRARKLRLKPPVRVPTR
;
A
#
# COMPACT_ATOMS: atom_id res chain seq x y z
N MET A 1 -5.12 -8.92 -19.98
CA MET A 1 -4.74 -8.10 -18.82
C MET A 1 -3.23 -7.98 -18.77
N ARG A 2 -2.71 -6.80 -18.51
CA ARG A 2 -1.26 -6.55 -18.43
C ARG A 2 -0.90 -6.13 -17.01
N ALA A 3 0.10 -6.73 -16.43
CA ALA A 3 0.62 -6.28 -15.15
C ALA A 3 1.59 -5.12 -15.35
N VAL A 4 1.64 -4.23 -14.38
CA VAL A 4 2.60 -3.13 -14.35
C VAL A 4 3.48 -3.26 -13.12
N ASP A 5 4.72 -2.78 -13.24
CA ASP A 5 5.60 -2.70 -12.08
C ASP A 5 5.57 -1.30 -11.47
N THR A 6 6.35 -1.14 -10.41
CA THR A 6 6.40 0.10 -9.65
C THR A 6 6.83 1.30 -10.49
N ASN A 7 7.76 1.12 -11.44
CA ASN A 7 8.27 2.23 -12.25
C ASN A 7 7.20 2.87 -13.13
N ILE A 8 6.30 2.06 -13.69
CA ILE A 8 5.19 2.59 -14.50
C ILE A 8 4.33 3.52 -13.63
N LEU A 9 3.96 3.07 -12.44
CA LEU A 9 3.12 3.85 -11.54
C LEU A 9 3.84 5.06 -10.97
N ALA A 10 5.10 4.93 -10.62
CA ALA A 10 5.90 6.04 -10.10
C ALA A 10 6.03 7.16 -11.15
N ARG A 11 6.28 6.82 -12.41
CA ARG A 11 6.34 7.82 -13.48
C ARG A 11 5.02 8.52 -13.71
N PHE A 12 3.93 7.81 -13.55
CA PHE A 12 2.59 8.40 -13.65
C PHE A 12 2.34 9.43 -12.56
N TYR A 13 2.66 9.10 -11.30
CA TYR A 13 2.36 9.97 -10.16
C TYR A 13 3.38 11.09 -9.95
N LEU A 14 4.66 10.84 -10.17
CA LEU A 14 5.71 11.82 -9.89
C LEU A 14 5.91 12.84 -11.00
N ARG A 15 5.60 12.49 -12.24
CA ARG A 15 5.74 13.37 -13.41
C ARG A 15 7.14 13.96 -13.57
N ASP A 16 8.15 13.21 -13.14
CA ASP A 16 9.56 13.61 -13.19
C ASP A 16 10.24 13.30 -14.53
N ASP A 17 9.56 12.55 -15.40
CA ASP A 17 10.01 12.23 -16.75
C ASP A 17 8.79 12.36 -17.68
N ALA A 18 8.78 13.41 -18.50
CA ALA A 18 7.63 13.74 -19.32
C ALA A 18 7.31 12.64 -20.34
N ALA A 19 8.33 12.03 -20.97
CA ALA A 19 8.12 10.99 -21.97
C ALA A 19 7.57 9.71 -21.33
N GLN A 20 8.20 9.23 -20.27
CA GLN A 20 7.75 8.03 -19.56
C GLN A 20 6.40 8.26 -18.87
N GLY A 21 6.17 9.46 -18.34
CA GLY A 21 4.88 9.81 -17.73
C GLY A 21 3.72 9.72 -18.72
N ARG A 22 3.93 10.17 -19.96
CA ARG A 22 2.91 10.05 -21.02
C ARG A 22 2.65 8.60 -21.39
N ILE A 23 3.70 7.79 -21.48
CA ILE A 23 3.57 6.35 -21.76
C ILE A 23 2.80 5.66 -20.63
N ALA A 24 3.18 5.94 -19.39
CA ALA A 24 2.49 5.39 -18.23
C ALA A 24 1.00 5.76 -18.20
N ALA A 25 0.69 7.03 -18.47
CA ALA A 25 -0.69 7.51 -18.54
C ALA A 25 -1.48 6.77 -19.61
N ALA A 26 -0.88 6.55 -20.79
CA ALA A 26 -1.53 5.81 -21.87
C ALA A 26 -1.77 4.35 -21.50
N VAL A 27 -0.84 3.72 -20.81
CA VAL A 27 -1.00 2.34 -20.33
C VAL A 27 -2.20 2.25 -19.38
N LEU A 28 -2.28 3.15 -18.41
CA LEU A 28 -3.40 3.15 -17.46
C LEU A 28 -4.73 3.50 -18.10
N ALA A 29 -4.74 4.47 -19.02
CA ALA A 29 -5.95 4.88 -19.73
C ALA A 29 -6.51 3.78 -20.62
N ALA A 30 -5.65 2.91 -21.17
CA ALA A 30 -6.09 1.77 -21.98
C ALA A 30 -6.86 0.73 -21.16
N GLY A 31 -6.68 0.71 -19.85
CA GLY A 31 -7.38 -0.21 -18.97
C GLY A 31 -6.86 -1.64 -19.03
N ASP A 32 -7.57 -2.54 -18.37
CA ASP A 32 -7.21 -3.96 -18.29
C ASP A 32 -5.80 -4.15 -17.73
N VAL A 33 -5.51 -3.43 -16.65
CA VAL A 33 -4.22 -3.40 -15.97
C VAL A 33 -4.33 -4.09 -14.62
N PHE A 34 -3.36 -4.96 -14.33
CA PHE A 34 -3.23 -5.63 -13.03
C PHE A 34 -2.08 -5.04 -12.24
N VAL A 35 -2.34 -4.72 -10.97
CA VAL A 35 -1.32 -4.22 -10.04
C VAL A 35 -1.09 -5.24 -8.94
N PRO A 36 0.08 -5.89 -8.92
CA PRO A 36 0.41 -6.82 -7.83
C PRO A 36 0.44 -6.13 -6.47
N LYS A 37 0.11 -6.86 -5.42
CA LYS A 37 0.17 -6.34 -4.05
C LYS A 37 1.58 -5.90 -3.67
N THR A 38 2.59 -6.62 -4.13
CA THR A 38 4.00 -6.26 -3.93
C THR A 38 4.35 -4.92 -4.57
N VAL A 39 3.75 -4.61 -5.71
CA VAL A 39 3.94 -3.31 -6.38
C VAL A 39 3.31 -2.19 -5.58
N ILE A 40 2.13 -2.41 -5.01
CA ILE A 40 1.49 -1.42 -4.11
C ILE A 40 2.41 -1.11 -2.92
N LEU A 41 2.96 -2.15 -2.30
CA LEU A 41 3.86 -1.99 -1.15
C LEU A 41 5.11 -1.18 -1.55
N GLU A 42 5.73 -1.52 -2.66
CA GLU A 42 6.93 -0.84 -3.14
C GLU A 42 6.61 0.60 -3.57
N LEU A 43 5.49 0.82 -4.22
CA LEU A 43 5.08 2.17 -4.65
C LEU A 43 4.92 3.11 -3.45
N GLU A 44 4.30 2.66 -2.37
CA GLU A 44 4.17 3.44 -1.15
C GLU A 44 5.55 3.84 -0.63
N TRP A 45 6.47 2.89 -0.58
CA TRP A 45 7.83 3.14 -0.12
C TRP A 45 8.58 4.13 -1.03
N VAL A 46 8.48 3.96 -2.35
CA VAL A 46 9.12 4.84 -3.34
C VAL A 46 8.58 6.27 -3.21
N LEU A 47 7.28 6.44 -3.14
CA LEU A 47 6.67 7.77 -3.04
C LEU A 47 7.07 8.45 -1.73
N ARG A 48 7.10 7.74 -0.63
CA ARG A 48 7.38 8.31 0.68
C ARG A 48 8.86 8.56 0.91
N TYR A 49 9.72 7.60 0.63
CA TYR A 49 11.12 7.65 1.01
C TYR A 49 12.08 8.03 -0.12
N VAL A 50 11.78 7.70 -1.37
CA VAL A 50 12.63 8.06 -2.50
C VAL A 50 12.22 9.42 -3.05
N ALA A 51 10.93 9.66 -3.22
CA ALA A 51 10.40 10.91 -3.75
C ALA A 51 10.05 11.93 -2.67
N ASP A 52 10.24 11.59 -1.41
CA ASP A 52 10.03 12.46 -0.25
C ASP A 52 8.65 13.12 -0.21
N GLN A 53 7.60 12.35 -0.56
CA GLN A 53 6.23 12.84 -0.49
C GLN A 53 5.65 12.68 0.91
N PRO A 54 4.86 13.64 1.40
CA PRO A 54 4.17 13.50 2.69
C PRO A 54 3.28 12.26 2.71
N GLU A 55 3.16 11.61 3.86
CA GLU A 55 2.37 10.39 4.01
C GLU A 55 0.93 10.55 3.55
N GLY A 56 0.28 11.67 3.86
CA GLY A 56 -1.08 11.95 3.41
C GLY A 56 -1.22 11.97 1.89
N LYS A 57 -0.23 12.52 1.20
CA LYS A 57 -0.18 12.52 -0.26
C LYS A 57 0.00 11.12 -0.82
N VAL A 58 0.83 10.32 -0.18
CA VAL A 58 1.07 8.92 -0.60
C VAL A 58 -0.22 8.11 -0.48
N ILE A 59 -0.92 8.24 0.63
CA ILE A 59 -2.22 7.57 0.83
C ILE A 59 -3.21 8.01 -0.25
N GLU A 60 -3.29 9.30 -0.55
CA GLU A 60 -4.16 9.81 -1.60
C GLU A 60 -3.82 9.21 -2.97
N CYS A 61 -2.55 9.08 -3.29
CA CYS A 61 -2.11 8.46 -4.55
C CYS A 61 -2.56 6.99 -4.63
N LEU A 62 -2.40 6.23 -3.56
CA LEU A 62 -2.80 4.83 -3.55
C LEU A 62 -4.33 4.70 -3.63
N GLU A 63 -5.07 5.54 -2.93
CA GLU A 63 -6.53 5.56 -3.03
C GLU A 63 -7.00 5.92 -4.44
N HIS A 64 -6.35 6.88 -5.07
CA HIS A 64 -6.62 7.25 -6.46
C HIS A 64 -6.38 6.07 -7.39
N LEU A 65 -5.27 5.36 -7.22
CA LEU A 65 -4.91 4.22 -8.07
C LEU A 65 -5.96 3.11 -8.00
N ILE A 66 -6.36 2.72 -6.79
CA ILE A 66 -7.32 1.63 -6.63
C ILE A 66 -8.73 2.02 -7.09
N ALA A 67 -9.02 3.31 -7.23
CA ALA A 67 -10.30 3.81 -7.73
C ALA A 67 -10.34 3.99 -9.25
N LEU A 68 -9.19 3.90 -9.95
CA LEU A 68 -9.16 4.11 -11.40
C LEU A 68 -9.92 3.01 -12.14
N PRO A 69 -10.77 3.37 -13.11
CA PRO A 69 -11.41 2.37 -13.97
C PRO A 69 -10.39 1.53 -14.73
N GLY A 70 -10.66 0.25 -14.90
CA GLY A 70 -9.79 -0.65 -15.65
C GLY A 70 -8.56 -1.12 -14.90
N ILE A 71 -8.44 -0.79 -13.62
CA ILE A 71 -7.35 -1.25 -12.76
C ILE A 71 -7.86 -2.36 -11.85
N THR A 72 -7.18 -3.51 -11.88
CA THR A 72 -7.42 -4.62 -10.96
C THR A 72 -6.24 -4.70 -10.00
N VAL A 73 -6.50 -4.54 -8.72
CA VAL A 73 -5.48 -4.61 -7.68
C VAL A 73 -5.56 -5.97 -7.01
N GLU A 74 -4.43 -6.64 -6.87
CA GLU A 74 -4.34 -7.91 -6.16
C GLU A 74 -4.77 -7.73 -4.70
N ASP A 75 -5.68 -8.60 -4.23
CA ASP A 75 -6.19 -8.55 -2.85
C ASP A 75 -6.64 -7.14 -2.45
N ARG A 76 -7.48 -6.53 -3.27
CA ARG A 76 -7.95 -5.16 -3.08
C ARG A 76 -8.46 -4.88 -1.67
N ASP A 77 -9.22 -5.82 -1.08
CA ASP A 77 -9.78 -5.64 0.27
C ASP A 77 -8.68 -5.46 1.32
N GLU A 78 -7.58 -6.19 1.17
CA GLU A 78 -6.42 -6.06 2.07
C GLU A 78 -5.74 -4.71 1.91
N ILE A 79 -5.61 -4.23 0.69
CA ILE A 79 -5.03 -2.90 0.42
C ILE A 79 -5.92 -1.81 1.03
N GLU A 80 -7.23 -1.89 0.84
CA GLU A 80 -8.18 -0.93 1.42
C GLU A 80 -8.14 -0.94 2.94
N ALA A 81 -8.07 -2.12 3.56
CA ALA A 81 -7.94 -2.24 5.01
C ALA A 81 -6.62 -1.61 5.49
N ALA A 82 -5.51 -1.87 4.79
CA ALA A 82 -4.22 -1.29 5.13
C ALA A 82 -4.23 0.23 5.04
N LEU A 83 -4.84 0.80 4.01
CA LEU A 83 -4.96 2.26 3.88
C LEU A 83 -5.79 2.86 5.02
N SER A 84 -6.87 2.21 5.40
CA SER A 84 -7.69 2.63 6.55
C SER A 84 -6.88 2.65 7.84
N HIS A 85 -6.12 1.59 8.11
CA HIS A 85 -5.28 1.50 9.31
C HIS A 85 -4.14 2.51 9.27
N CYS A 86 -3.57 2.75 8.09
CA CYS A 86 -2.51 3.73 7.91
C CYS A 86 -2.99 5.15 8.27
N ARG A 87 -4.23 5.49 7.91
CA ARG A 87 -4.83 6.77 8.31
C ARG A 87 -4.99 6.90 9.82
N LYS A 88 -5.05 5.78 10.55
CA LYS A 88 -5.14 5.75 12.00
C LYS A 88 -3.78 5.69 12.70
N GLY A 89 -2.69 5.78 11.94
CA GLY A 89 -1.34 5.87 12.49
C GLY A 89 -0.51 4.58 12.44
N ILE A 90 -0.99 3.54 11.79
CA ILE A 90 -0.18 2.32 11.55
C ILE A 90 0.67 2.54 10.30
N ASP A 91 1.95 2.19 10.36
CA ASP A 91 2.81 2.22 9.18
C ASP A 91 2.21 1.34 8.07
N PHE A 92 2.27 1.80 6.82
CA PHE A 92 1.57 1.12 5.73
C PHE A 92 2.02 -0.33 5.54
N ALA A 93 3.33 -0.58 5.59
CA ALA A 93 3.85 -1.95 5.46
C ALA A 93 3.30 -2.84 6.58
N ASP A 94 3.33 -2.36 7.82
CA ASP A 94 2.79 -3.07 8.97
C ASP A 94 1.28 -3.31 8.81
N ALA A 95 0.55 -2.31 8.36
CA ALA A 95 -0.88 -2.42 8.13
C ALA A 95 -1.20 -3.47 7.05
N LEU A 96 -0.40 -3.51 5.98
CA LEU A 96 -0.58 -4.50 4.92
C LEU A 96 -0.21 -5.90 5.37
N HIS A 97 0.86 -6.05 6.16
CA HIS A 97 1.21 -7.34 6.77
C HIS A 97 0.05 -7.88 7.61
N LEU A 98 -0.58 -7.00 8.40
CA LEU A 98 -1.72 -7.41 9.24
C LEU A 98 -2.92 -7.80 8.39
N ALA A 99 -3.27 -7.01 7.38
CA ALA A 99 -4.39 -7.31 6.49
C ALA A 99 -4.17 -8.63 5.74
N ALA A 100 -2.93 -8.90 5.31
CA ALA A 100 -2.58 -10.15 4.64
C ALA A 100 -2.61 -11.35 5.60
N SER A 101 -2.60 -11.11 6.91
CA SER A 101 -2.60 -12.14 7.96
C SER A 101 -3.99 -12.39 8.53
N LYS A 102 -5.05 -11.96 7.87
CA LYS A 102 -6.43 -12.03 8.39
C LYS A 102 -6.91 -13.43 8.76
N ALA A 103 -6.32 -14.47 8.18
CA ALA A 103 -6.66 -15.86 8.48
C ALA A 103 -5.87 -16.43 9.65
N CYS A 104 -4.95 -15.66 10.23
CA CYS A 104 -4.07 -16.11 11.31
C CYS A 104 -4.67 -15.77 12.67
N SER A 105 -4.26 -16.53 13.69
CA SER A 105 -4.72 -16.29 15.07
C SER A 105 -4.05 -15.07 15.71
N GLU A 106 -2.82 -14.76 15.29
CA GLU A 106 -2.08 -13.59 15.78
C GLU A 106 -0.97 -13.23 14.79
N LEU A 107 -0.49 -12.00 14.89
CA LEU A 107 0.72 -11.55 14.21
C LEU A 107 1.76 -11.22 15.27
N LEU A 108 2.97 -11.76 15.13
CA LEU A 108 4.04 -11.57 16.09
C LEU A 108 5.03 -10.52 15.59
N THR A 109 5.44 -9.64 16.48
CA THR A 109 6.42 -8.59 16.21
C THR A 109 7.23 -8.30 17.47
N PHE A 110 8.44 -7.77 17.30
CA PHE A 110 9.20 -7.24 18.43
C PHE A 110 8.97 -5.74 18.65
N ASP A 111 8.23 -5.08 17.76
CA ASP A 111 7.90 -3.66 17.90
C ASP A 111 6.73 -3.47 18.88
N ASP A 112 7.07 -3.42 20.17
CA ASP A 112 6.09 -3.30 21.25
C ASP A 112 5.51 -1.88 21.34
N ARG A 113 6.36 -0.87 21.33
CA ARG A 113 5.96 0.52 21.58
C ARG A 113 5.28 1.19 20.39
N GLY A 114 5.59 0.75 19.20
CA GLY A 114 4.97 1.27 17.97
C GLY A 114 3.81 0.42 17.51
N TYR A 115 4.11 -0.61 16.73
CA TYR A 115 3.13 -1.41 16.02
C TYR A 115 2.15 -2.17 16.95
N ALA A 116 2.68 -3.00 17.85
CA ALA A 116 1.82 -3.82 18.72
C ALA A 116 0.91 -2.95 19.59
N ARG A 117 1.46 -1.88 20.15
CA ARG A 117 0.72 -0.96 21.01
C ARG A 117 -0.41 -0.25 20.25
N ARG A 118 -0.12 0.27 19.07
CA ARG A 118 -1.11 0.97 18.25
C ARG A 118 -2.20 0.03 17.75
N ALA A 119 -1.81 -1.17 17.30
CA ALA A 119 -2.76 -2.17 16.84
C ALA A 119 -3.71 -2.60 17.96
N ARG A 120 -3.19 -2.77 19.17
CA ARG A 120 -3.98 -3.12 20.35
C ARG A 120 -4.95 -2.00 20.70
N LYS A 121 -4.48 -0.77 20.70
CA LYS A 121 -5.31 0.41 20.99
C LYS A 121 -6.47 0.53 20.00
N LEU A 122 -6.23 0.23 18.74
CA LEU A 122 -7.24 0.25 17.69
C LEU A 122 -8.06 -1.03 17.60
N ARG A 123 -7.75 -2.03 18.43
CA ARG A 123 -8.42 -3.34 18.46
C ARG A 123 -8.40 -4.05 17.11
N LEU A 124 -7.28 -3.97 16.41
CA LEU A 124 -7.12 -4.59 15.11
C LEU A 124 -7.03 -6.11 15.22
N LYS A 125 -7.44 -6.80 14.17
CA LYS A 125 -7.44 -8.26 14.06
C LYS A 125 -6.61 -8.71 12.85
N PRO A 126 -5.88 -9.83 12.99
CA PRO A 126 -5.64 -10.58 14.23
C PRO A 126 -4.87 -9.74 15.26
N PRO A 127 -4.86 -10.13 16.55
CA PRO A 127 -4.09 -9.38 17.55
C PRO A 127 -2.61 -9.39 17.22
N VAL A 128 -1.97 -8.23 17.41
CA VAL A 128 -0.53 -8.06 17.21
C VAL A 128 0.14 -8.16 18.57
N ARG A 129 1.08 -9.09 18.72
CA ARG A 129 1.68 -9.40 20.01
C ARG A 129 3.19 -9.51 19.94
N VAL A 130 3.84 -9.14 21.04
CA VAL A 130 5.27 -9.42 21.21
C VAL A 130 5.41 -10.81 21.78
N PRO A 131 6.16 -11.71 21.11
CA PRO A 131 6.31 -13.06 21.64
C PRO A 131 7.09 -13.07 22.95
N THR A 132 6.64 -13.89 23.89
CA THR A 132 7.30 -14.11 25.18
C THR A 132 7.67 -15.58 25.27
N ARG A 133 8.59 -15.86 26.17
CA ARG A 133 8.97 -17.25 26.44
C ARG A 133 7.84 -18.01 27.09
#